data_88d263c44a7fe95d831b08936e8707c5
#
_entry.id   88d263c44a7fe95d831b08936e8707c5
#
_cell.length_a   1.000
_cell.length_b   1.000
_cell.length_c   1.000
_cell.angle_alpha   90.00
_cell.angle_beta   90.00
_cell.angle_gamma   90.00
#
_symmetry.space_group_name_H-M   'P 1'
#
loop_
_entity.id
_entity.type
_entity.pdbx_description
1 polymer ?
#
loop_
_entity_poly.entity_id
_entity_poly.type
_entity_poly.pdbx_seq_one_letter_code
_entity_poly.pdbx_strand_id
1 'polypeptide(L)'
;SNNPPESIATAIGASPRHRIYSHAGGNEPQALLMEFFADIAKGERDMVLLAGAEALRNQRKAQQQDKQLDWNEEFTAPLEDRGIGNIYPDPQEIANGMVMPLHYYTLIEQARRNDLGMSQEAYLDESARLMASFSEIASANPYAQWPGAMSATQIRDADPLTHLYPTRMIAQDSVNPGAALLITSVAKARELSIPEDRWVFMHGAAQGTDVDVSVRPTPGTSVVAGNVLDKALNMAACTATDIDLIDIYSCFPCAVSEVSDHLGLPSDGSVPLTLTGGLPFFGGPGNNYSMHGLAEMVWQLRKVPGHLGLVHANGGFLTKHAAGIFSCAPSIIDWATADTQISPEATSSCERASTPETGVVISYCVNFYGGAPVNVIVLAETDAGQRFVCCTEPTDNDTAQRILAADPTGERVAVTPGEQEHSWYLRLISDC
;
A
#
# COMPACT_ATOMS: atom_id res chain seq x y z
N SER A 1 -13.33 4.15 -20.35
CA SER A 1 -12.80 3.46 -21.54
C SER A 1 -12.75 1.96 -21.31
N ASN A 2 -13.12 1.18 -22.30
CA ASN A 2 -12.97 -0.28 -22.32
C ASN A 2 -11.55 -0.73 -22.67
N ASN A 3 -10.68 0.21 -23.06
CA ASN A 3 -9.27 -0.04 -23.39
C ASN A 3 -8.42 1.19 -23.01
N PRO A 4 -8.08 1.36 -21.70
CA PRO A 4 -7.33 2.52 -21.23
C PRO A 4 -5.99 2.75 -21.95
N PRO A 5 -5.17 1.72 -22.24
CA PRO A 5 -3.95 1.89 -23.05
C PRO A 5 -4.20 2.46 -24.46
N GLU A 6 -5.29 2.06 -25.13
CA GLU A 6 -5.62 2.59 -26.46
C GLU A 6 -6.14 4.04 -26.39
N SER A 7 -6.89 4.37 -25.34
CA SER A 7 -7.31 5.75 -25.08
C SER A 7 -6.10 6.69 -25.00
N ILE A 8 -5.09 6.33 -24.22
CA ILE A 8 -3.86 7.09 -24.10
C ILE A 8 -3.11 7.13 -25.44
N ALA A 9 -2.95 5.99 -26.11
CA ALA A 9 -2.26 5.90 -27.38
C ALA A 9 -2.89 6.81 -28.44
N THR A 10 -4.23 6.78 -28.54
CA THR A 10 -4.98 7.65 -29.44
C THR A 10 -4.77 9.12 -29.12
N ALA A 11 -4.83 9.49 -27.83
CA ALA A 11 -4.66 10.88 -27.40
C ALA A 11 -3.28 11.46 -27.73
N ILE A 12 -2.21 10.64 -27.73
CA ILE A 12 -0.85 11.07 -28.03
C ILE A 12 -0.41 10.75 -29.48
N GLY A 13 -1.29 10.17 -30.31
CA GLY A 13 -0.98 9.78 -31.69
C GLY A 13 -0.01 8.61 -31.81
N ALA A 14 0.05 7.73 -30.82
CA ALA A 14 0.90 6.53 -30.83
C ALA A 14 0.14 5.31 -31.40
N SER A 15 0.90 4.33 -31.90
CA SER A 15 0.39 3.06 -32.43
C SER A 15 1.13 1.90 -31.76
N PRO A 16 0.78 1.56 -30.51
CA PRO A 16 1.48 0.52 -29.78
C PRO A 16 1.18 -0.89 -30.36
N ARG A 17 2.19 -1.76 -30.34
CA ARG A 17 2.03 -3.18 -30.74
C ARG A 17 1.26 -3.96 -29.67
N HIS A 18 1.42 -3.61 -28.41
CA HIS A 18 0.80 -4.26 -27.24
C HIS A 18 0.07 -3.24 -26.39
N ARG A 19 -1.04 -3.65 -25.83
CA ARG A 19 -1.87 -2.87 -24.89
C ARG A 19 -2.15 -3.76 -23.70
N ILE A 20 -1.61 -3.38 -22.56
CA ILE A 20 -1.68 -4.17 -21.32
C ILE A 20 -2.40 -3.33 -20.27
N TYR A 21 -3.42 -3.90 -19.66
CA TYR A 21 -4.09 -3.36 -18.48
C TYR A 21 -3.72 -4.23 -17.28
N SER A 22 -3.10 -3.63 -16.27
CA SER A 22 -2.48 -4.36 -15.14
C SER A 22 -3.49 -5.00 -14.20
N HIS A 23 -3.01 -5.89 -13.36
CA HIS A 23 -3.73 -6.30 -12.15
C HIS A 23 -3.97 -5.12 -11.21
N ALA A 24 -4.89 -5.29 -10.24
CA ALA A 24 -5.07 -4.34 -9.15
C ALA A 24 -3.98 -4.52 -8.07
N GLY A 25 -3.43 -3.39 -7.62
CA GLY A 25 -2.43 -3.34 -6.55
C GLY A 25 -1.54 -2.11 -6.64
N GLY A 26 -1.27 -1.46 -5.51
CA GLY A 26 -0.36 -0.31 -5.48
C GLY A 26 1.09 -0.68 -5.80
N ASN A 27 1.45 -1.96 -5.76
CA ASN A 27 2.74 -2.52 -6.19
C ASN A 27 2.88 -2.64 -7.72
N GLU A 28 1.77 -2.65 -8.48
CA GLU A 28 1.77 -2.97 -9.91
C GLU A 28 2.66 -2.07 -10.78
N PRO A 29 2.75 -0.75 -10.60
CA PRO A 29 3.69 0.05 -11.38
C PRO A 29 5.15 -0.41 -11.26
N GLN A 30 5.58 -0.84 -10.06
CA GLN A 30 6.91 -1.40 -9.84
C GLN A 30 7.05 -2.81 -10.47
N ALA A 31 6.03 -3.65 -10.34
CA ALA A 31 6.01 -4.99 -10.94
C ALA A 31 6.14 -4.92 -12.46
N LEU A 32 5.35 -4.04 -13.10
CA LEU A 32 5.42 -3.79 -14.54
C LEU A 32 6.77 -3.20 -14.97
N LEU A 33 7.36 -2.32 -14.13
CA LEU A 33 8.69 -1.79 -14.41
C LEU A 33 9.74 -2.91 -14.51
N MET A 34 9.76 -3.85 -13.54
CA MET A 34 10.65 -5.01 -13.56
C MET A 34 10.42 -5.91 -14.78
N GLU A 35 9.15 -6.22 -15.10
CA GLU A 35 8.78 -6.99 -16.28
C GLU A 35 9.34 -6.36 -17.55
N PHE A 36 9.10 -5.06 -17.75
CA PHE A 36 9.51 -4.39 -18.99
C PHE A 36 11.02 -4.13 -19.08
N PHE A 37 11.71 -4.01 -17.96
CA PHE A 37 13.17 -4.02 -17.96
C PHE A 37 13.70 -5.35 -18.48
N ALA A 38 13.12 -6.48 -18.06
CA ALA A 38 13.48 -7.80 -18.56
C ALA A 38 13.15 -7.97 -20.06
N ASP A 39 11.97 -7.56 -20.50
CA ASP A 39 11.53 -7.64 -21.90
C ASP A 39 12.44 -6.81 -22.83
N ILE A 40 12.80 -5.59 -22.41
CA ILE A 40 13.69 -4.72 -23.18
C ILE A 40 15.10 -5.31 -23.22
N ALA A 41 15.60 -5.87 -22.12
CA ALA A 41 16.91 -6.50 -22.08
C ALA A 41 17.00 -7.74 -22.96
N LYS A 42 15.90 -8.51 -23.09
CA LYS A 42 15.78 -9.66 -24.02
C LYS A 42 15.57 -9.24 -25.46
N GLY A 43 15.33 -7.96 -25.76
CA GLY A 43 15.03 -7.46 -27.10
C GLY A 43 13.59 -7.76 -27.57
N GLU A 44 12.69 -8.12 -26.66
CA GLU A 44 11.27 -8.37 -26.96
C GLU A 44 10.50 -7.06 -27.17
N ARG A 45 10.97 -5.99 -26.56
CA ARG A 45 10.44 -4.62 -26.66
C ARG A 45 11.57 -3.61 -26.80
N ASP A 46 11.32 -2.51 -27.53
CA ASP A 46 12.28 -1.40 -27.64
C ASP A 46 11.96 -0.26 -26.67
N MET A 47 10.67 -0.03 -26.46
CA MET A 47 10.17 1.09 -25.68
C MET A 47 8.79 0.75 -25.10
N VAL A 48 8.55 1.20 -23.88
CA VAL A 48 7.28 1.02 -23.17
C VAL A 48 6.87 2.36 -22.54
N LEU A 49 5.61 2.72 -22.68
CA LEU A 49 4.97 3.78 -21.91
C LEU A 49 4.14 3.13 -20.81
N LEU A 50 4.52 3.34 -19.55
CA LEU A 50 3.67 3.09 -18.40
C LEU A 50 2.89 4.36 -18.11
N ALA A 51 1.57 4.26 -17.95
CA ALA A 51 0.73 5.40 -17.61
C ALA A 51 -0.46 4.97 -16.78
N GLY A 52 -0.90 5.84 -15.90
CA GLY A 52 -2.10 5.63 -15.10
C GLY A 52 -2.62 6.96 -14.55
N ALA A 53 -3.92 7.00 -14.28
CA ALA A 53 -4.59 8.17 -13.74
C ALA A 53 -5.86 7.77 -13.00
N GLU A 54 -6.27 8.62 -12.07
CA GLU A 54 -7.58 8.60 -11.46
C GLU A 54 -8.26 9.95 -11.59
N ALA A 55 -9.60 9.94 -11.66
CA ALA A 55 -10.41 11.17 -11.73
C ALA A 55 -11.63 11.11 -10.79
N LEU A 56 -11.50 10.36 -9.68
CA LEU A 56 -12.58 10.11 -8.72
C LEU A 56 -13.13 11.39 -8.08
N ARG A 57 -12.28 12.42 -7.88
CA ARG A 57 -12.75 13.73 -7.39
C ARG A 57 -13.74 14.36 -8.36
N ASN A 58 -13.43 14.37 -9.65
CA ASN A 58 -14.35 14.92 -10.67
C ASN A 58 -15.61 14.09 -10.80
N GLN A 59 -15.50 12.76 -10.76
CA GLN A 59 -16.65 11.87 -10.80
C GLN A 59 -17.62 12.13 -9.64
N ARG A 60 -17.11 12.17 -8.40
CA ARG A 60 -17.92 12.46 -7.20
C ARG A 60 -18.55 13.84 -7.26
N LYS A 61 -17.80 14.86 -7.74
CA LYS A 61 -18.34 16.21 -7.90
C LYS A 61 -19.44 16.28 -8.95
N ALA A 62 -19.31 15.55 -10.05
CA ALA A 62 -20.37 15.48 -11.07
C ALA A 62 -21.64 14.79 -10.52
N GLN A 63 -21.46 13.67 -9.80
CA GLN A 63 -22.57 12.98 -9.13
C GLN A 63 -23.31 13.88 -8.13
N GLN A 64 -22.59 14.64 -7.30
CA GLN A 64 -23.18 15.61 -6.37
C GLN A 64 -23.96 16.75 -7.06
N GLN A 65 -23.65 17.03 -8.33
CA GLN A 65 -24.28 18.07 -9.14
C GLN A 65 -25.29 17.52 -10.17
N ASP A 66 -25.65 16.22 -10.08
CA ASP A 66 -26.49 15.52 -11.06
C ASP A 66 -26.01 15.68 -12.52
N LYS A 67 -24.70 15.79 -12.71
CA LYS A 67 -24.10 15.91 -14.04
C LYS A 67 -23.63 14.55 -14.54
N GLN A 68 -24.03 14.21 -15.75
CA GLN A 68 -23.42 13.07 -16.46
C GLN A 68 -22.11 13.51 -17.10
N LEU A 69 -21.09 12.66 -16.96
CA LEU A 69 -19.80 12.84 -17.61
C LEU A 69 -19.76 11.94 -18.85
N ASP A 70 -19.46 12.53 -19.98
CA ASP A 70 -19.26 11.80 -21.24
C ASP A 70 -17.80 11.33 -21.33
N TRP A 71 -17.48 10.31 -20.55
CA TRP A 71 -16.14 9.70 -20.46
C TRP A 71 -16.09 8.31 -21.08
N ASN A 72 -17.17 7.88 -21.70
CA ASN A 72 -17.21 6.57 -22.31
C ASN A 72 -16.48 6.59 -23.65
N GLU A 73 -15.47 5.74 -23.74
CA GLU A 73 -14.74 5.48 -24.96
C GLU A 73 -14.79 3.99 -25.25
N GLU A 74 -15.02 3.62 -26.50
CA GLU A 74 -15.06 2.25 -26.97
C GLU A 74 -14.04 2.04 -28.08
N PHE A 75 -13.16 1.08 -27.90
CA PHE A 75 -12.13 0.69 -28.86
C PHE A 75 -12.29 -0.78 -29.22
N THR A 76 -11.90 -1.12 -30.45
CA THR A 76 -11.88 -2.50 -30.97
C THR A 76 -10.47 -3.08 -31.02
N ALA A 77 -9.46 -2.28 -30.65
CA ALA A 77 -8.08 -2.75 -30.62
C ALA A 77 -7.90 -3.85 -29.54
N PRO A 78 -7.04 -4.85 -29.78
CA PRO A 78 -6.78 -5.90 -28.80
C PRO A 78 -6.25 -5.33 -27.49
N LEU A 79 -6.72 -5.90 -26.38
CA LEU A 79 -6.29 -5.57 -25.02
C LEU A 79 -5.89 -6.87 -24.29
N GLU A 80 -4.73 -6.86 -23.68
CA GLU A 80 -4.35 -7.83 -22.66
C GLU A 80 -4.85 -7.28 -21.30
N ASP A 81 -6.06 -7.68 -20.92
CA ASP A 81 -6.60 -7.35 -19.60
C ASP A 81 -6.21 -8.47 -18.61
N ARG A 82 -5.40 -8.11 -17.62
CA ARG A 82 -4.91 -9.03 -16.59
C ARG A 82 -5.90 -9.24 -15.44
N GLY A 83 -7.02 -8.51 -15.46
CA GLY A 83 -8.06 -8.59 -14.45
C GLY A 83 -7.62 -8.06 -13.08
N ILE A 84 -8.41 -8.37 -12.05
CA ILE A 84 -8.16 -7.85 -10.69
C ILE A 84 -6.94 -8.51 -10.00
N GLY A 85 -6.54 -9.70 -10.43
CA GLY A 85 -5.49 -10.48 -9.79
C GLY A 85 -5.92 -11.08 -8.44
N ASN A 86 -4.95 -11.48 -7.62
CA ASN A 86 -5.20 -12.11 -6.32
C ASN A 86 -5.38 -11.05 -5.24
N ILE A 87 -6.60 -10.54 -5.07
CA ILE A 87 -7.01 -9.63 -3.99
C ILE A 87 -8.40 -10.08 -3.51
N TYR A 88 -8.48 -11.28 -2.99
CA TYR A 88 -9.75 -11.76 -2.47
C TYR A 88 -9.62 -11.97 -0.95
N PRO A 89 -10.41 -11.24 -0.15
CA PRO A 89 -10.58 -11.58 1.26
C PRO A 89 -11.06 -13.03 1.41
N ASP A 90 -10.60 -13.69 2.45
CA ASP A 90 -11.10 -15.01 2.82
C ASP A 90 -12.61 -14.94 3.18
N PRO A 91 -13.42 -15.96 2.88
CA PRO A 91 -14.84 -15.99 3.25
C PRO A 91 -15.09 -15.71 4.74
N GLN A 92 -14.23 -16.18 5.65
CA GLN A 92 -14.35 -15.88 7.08
C GLN A 92 -14.12 -14.39 7.37
N GLU A 93 -13.15 -13.75 6.70
CA GLU A 93 -12.91 -12.32 6.84
C GLU A 93 -14.12 -11.49 6.41
N ILE A 94 -14.69 -11.82 5.23
CA ILE A 94 -15.88 -11.14 4.71
C ILE A 94 -17.07 -11.31 5.65
N ALA A 95 -17.33 -12.56 6.10
CA ALA A 95 -18.47 -12.88 6.97
C ALA A 95 -18.40 -12.16 8.33
N ASN A 96 -17.19 -11.76 8.76
CA ASN A 96 -16.96 -11.04 10.02
C ASN A 96 -16.63 -9.54 9.82
N GLY A 97 -16.95 -8.99 8.65
CA GLY A 97 -16.90 -7.55 8.40
C GLY A 97 -15.54 -7.01 7.96
N MET A 98 -14.51 -7.84 7.72
CA MET A 98 -13.24 -7.42 7.15
C MET A 98 -13.36 -7.21 5.63
N VAL A 99 -13.99 -6.12 5.21
CA VAL A 99 -14.30 -5.86 3.78
C VAL A 99 -13.61 -4.61 3.23
N MET A 100 -13.01 -3.78 4.09
CA MET A 100 -12.33 -2.54 3.69
C MET A 100 -10.84 -2.60 4.06
N PRO A 101 -9.93 -1.99 3.28
CA PRO A 101 -8.51 -1.89 3.64
C PRO A 101 -8.30 -1.39 5.07
N LEU A 102 -9.13 -0.44 5.50
CA LEU A 102 -9.10 0.13 6.84
C LEU A 102 -9.12 -0.93 7.95
N HIS A 103 -9.92 -1.99 7.81
CA HIS A 103 -10.02 -3.05 8.82
C HIS A 103 -8.72 -3.86 8.93
N TYR A 104 -8.16 -4.25 7.78
CA TYR A 104 -6.90 -5.00 7.71
C TYR A 104 -5.74 -4.21 8.30
N TYR A 105 -5.59 -2.96 7.86
CA TYR A 105 -4.50 -2.12 8.35
C TYR A 105 -4.66 -1.75 9.82
N THR A 106 -5.89 -1.60 10.33
CA THR A 106 -6.09 -1.39 11.78
C THR A 106 -5.66 -2.61 12.60
N LEU A 107 -5.93 -3.83 12.12
CA LEU A 107 -5.46 -5.05 12.78
C LEU A 107 -3.93 -5.15 12.76
N ILE A 108 -3.28 -4.81 11.65
CA ILE A 108 -1.82 -4.76 11.53
C ILE A 108 -1.25 -3.72 12.51
N GLU A 109 -1.80 -2.52 12.50
CA GLU A 109 -1.36 -1.39 13.35
C GLU A 109 -1.51 -1.72 14.84
N GLN A 110 -2.65 -2.33 15.22
CA GLN A 110 -2.91 -2.73 16.60
C GLN A 110 -1.93 -3.82 17.07
N ALA A 111 -1.66 -4.82 16.22
CA ALA A 111 -0.68 -5.85 16.54
C ALA A 111 0.73 -5.24 16.70
N ARG A 112 1.15 -4.36 15.77
CA ARG A 112 2.42 -3.64 15.86
C ARG A 112 2.52 -2.81 17.13
N ARG A 113 1.48 -2.04 17.48
CA ARG A 113 1.44 -1.26 18.73
C ARG A 113 1.67 -2.13 19.96
N ASN A 114 1.04 -3.31 19.99
CA ASN A 114 1.20 -4.26 21.09
C ASN A 114 2.63 -4.82 21.16
N ASP A 115 3.21 -5.19 20.04
CA ASP A 115 4.60 -5.69 19.96
C ASP A 115 5.60 -4.64 20.47
N LEU A 116 5.32 -3.36 20.22
CA LEU A 116 6.11 -2.23 20.74
C LEU A 116 5.83 -1.89 22.21
N GLY A 117 4.79 -2.46 22.82
CA GLY A 117 4.38 -2.15 24.19
C GLY A 117 3.92 -0.71 24.40
N MET A 118 3.43 -0.05 23.35
CA MET A 118 3.04 1.36 23.41
C MET A 118 1.58 1.54 23.85
N SER A 119 1.31 2.60 24.63
CA SER A 119 -0.07 3.02 24.84
C SER A 119 -0.69 3.53 23.55
N GLN A 120 -2.01 3.43 23.41
CA GLN A 120 -2.72 3.93 22.22
C GLN A 120 -2.45 5.42 21.99
N GLU A 121 -2.41 6.23 23.04
CA GLU A 121 -2.15 7.67 22.94
C GLU A 121 -0.76 7.97 22.39
N ALA A 122 0.28 7.33 22.95
CA ALA A 122 1.66 7.53 22.49
C ALA A 122 1.85 7.09 21.03
N TYR A 123 1.19 5.99 20.64
CA TYR A 123 1.25 5.45 19.29
C TYR A 123 0.56 6.39 18.28
N LEU A 124 -0.62 6.92 18.62
CA LEU A 124 -1.33 7.91 17.80
C LEU A 124 -0.52 9.21 17.64
N ASP A 125 0.16 9.66 18.69
CA ASP A 125 1.01 10.84 18.62
C ASP A 125 2.21 10.64 17.70
N GLU A 126 2.84 9.46 17.73
CA GLU A 126 3.95 9.13 16.84
C GLU A 126 3.49 9.04 15.38
N SER A 127 2.41 8.32 15.11
CA SER A 127 1.81 8.23 13.78
C SER A 127 1.38 9.59 13.23
N ALA A 128 0.84 10.46 14.08
CA ALA A 128 0.47 11.82 13.69
C ALA A 128 1.69 12.70 13.36
N ARG A 129 2.82 12.56 14.09
CA ARG A 129 4.07 13.27 13.77
C ARG A 129 4.64 12.79 12.43
N LEU A 130 4.66 11.47 12.20
CA LEU A 130 5.06 10.90 10.92
C LEU A 130 4.24 11.51 9.78
N MET A 131 2.91 11.48 9.88
CA MET A 131 2.03 12.01 8.84
C MET A 131 2.12 13.54 8.69
N ALA A 132 2.43 14.28 9.74
CA ALA A 132 2.68 15.71 9.64
C ALA A 132 3.88 16.05 8.75
N SER A 133 4.97 15.27 8.82
CA SER A 133 6.13 15.43 7.93
C SER A 133 5.77 15.18 6.47
N PHE A 134 4.90 14.22 6.19
CA PHE A 134 4.38 13.95 4.85
C PHE A 134 3.55 15.12 4.33
N SER A 135 2.70 15.71 5.18
CA SER A 135 1.88 16.85 4.80
C SER A 135 2.72 18.10 4.50
N GLU A 136 3.83 18.29 5.19
CA GLU A 136 4.77 19.36 4.92
C GLU A 136 5.42 19.22 3.54
N ILE A 137 5.87 18.01 3.18
CA ILE A 137 6.40 17.72 1.85
C ILE A 137 5.32 17.92 0.78
N ALA A 138 4.08 17.45 1.01
CA ALA A 138 2.97 17.67 0.10
C ALA A 138 2.68 19.15 -0.13
N SER A 139 2.86 20.00 0.88
CA SER A 139 2.61 21.45 0.77
C SER A 139 3.52 22.15 -0.23
N ALA A 140 4.70 21.60 -0.49
CA ALA A 140 5.65 22.08 -1.48
C ALA A 140 5.48 21.42 -2.87
N ASN A 141 4.65 20.37 -2.97
CA ASN A 141 4.45 19.65 -4.23
C ASN A 141 3.26 20.25 -5.01
N PRO A 142 3.47 20.82 -6.21
CA PRO A 142 2.41 21.47 -6.98
C PRO A 142 1.32 20.52 -7.47
N TYR A 143 1.55 19.21 -7.44
CA TYR A 143 0.59 18.18 -7.84
C TYR A 143 -0.20 17.58 -6.68
N ALA A 144 0.15 17.94 -5.43
CA ALA A 144 -0.55 17.45 -4.25
C ALA A 144 -2.03 17.88 -4.27
N GLN A 145 -2.89 16.94 -3.89
CA GLN A 145 -4.34 17.17 -3.90
C GLN A 145 -4.83 17.90 -2.64
N TRP A 146 -4.03 17.87 -1.57
CA TRP A 146 -4.23 18.60 -0.31
C TRP A 146 -2.92 19.33 0.07
N PRO A 147 -2.64 20.49 -0.55
CA PRO A 147 -1.35 21.17 -0.42
C PRO A 147 -1.19 21.99 0.89
N GLY A 148 -2.14 21.90 1.81
CA GLY A 148 -2.04 22.59 3.11
C GLY A 148 -1.25 21.75 4.11
N ALA A 149 -0.14 22.29 4.65
CA ALA A 149 0.56 21.63 5.74
C ALA A 149 -0.34 21.52 6.99
N MET A 150 -0.33 20.36 7.63
CA MET A 150 -1.10 20.07 8.83
C MET A 150 -0.17 19.71 9.98
N SER A 151 -0.45 20.24 11.19
CA SER A 151 0.25 19.82 12.39
C SER A 151 -0.16 18.40 12.82
N ALA A 152 0.69 17.74 13.61
CA ALA A 152 0.37 16.44 14.20
C ALA A 152 -0.96 16.47 14.98
N THR A 153 -1.22 17.54 15.74
CA THR A 153 -2.49 17.72 16.47
C THR A 153 -3.70 17.77 15.53
N GLN A 154 -3.62 18.52 14.42
CA GLN A 154 -4.71 18.59 13.45
C GLN A 154 -4.99 17.23 12.77
N ILE A 155 -3.95 16.43 12.56
CA ILE A 155 -4.07 15.08 11.98
C ILE A 155 -4.69 14.14 13.02
N ARG A 156 -4.18 14.14 14.25
CA ARG A 156 -4.66 13.30 15.34
C ARG A 156 -6.12 13.56 15.70
N ASP A 157 -6.51 14.84 15.76
CA ASP A 157 -7.84 15.26 16.21
C ASP A 157 -8.88 15.29 15.08
N ALA A 158 -8.55 14.79 13.89
CA ALA A 158 -9.50 14.62 12.80
C ALA A 158 -10.52 13.50 13.12
N ASP A 159 -11.67 13.52 12.43
CA ASP A 159 -12.76 12.56 12.68
C ASP A 159 -12.24 11.10 12.64
N PRO A 160 -12.49 10.31 13.70
CA PRO A 160 -12.02 8.93 13.77
C PRO A 160 -12.80 8.02 12.81
N LEU A 161 -12.07 7.14 12.15
CA LEU A 161 -12.61 6.03 11.34
C LEU A 161 -12.50 4.72 12.11
N THR A 162 -11.38 4.52 12.80
CA THR A 162 -11.17 3.43 13.76
C THR A 162 -10.49 4.00 15.01
N HIS A 163 -10.29 3.17 16.03
CA HIS A 163 -9.61 3.59 17.26
C HIS A 163 -8.14 4.02 17.06
N LEU A 164 -7.53 3.68 15.92
CA LEU A 164 -6.15 4.07 15.57
C LEU A 164 -6.05 5.01 14.37
N TYR A 165 -7.12 5.18 13.59
CA TYR A 165 -7.05 5.97 12.37
C TYR A 165 -8.08 7.11 12.30
N PRO A 166 -7.64 8.36 12.52
CA PRO A 166 -8.36 9.53 12.06
C PRO A 166 -8.34 9.64 10.52
N THR A 167 -9.32 10.32 9.95
CA THR A 167 -9.49 10.50 8.49
C THR A 167 -8.26 11.09 7.79
N ARG A 168 -7.47 11.91 8.49
CA ARG A 168 -6.28 12.60 7.92
C ARG A 168 -4.98 11.79 8.01
N MET A 169 -5.04 10.60 8.57
CA MET A 169 -3.87 9.73 8.74
C MET A 169 -3.73 8.68 7.65
N ILE A 170 -4.76 8.51 6.81
CA ILE A 170 -4.84 7.46 5.81
C ILE A 170 -4.98 8.00 4.39
N ALA A 171 -4.76 7.12 3.40
CA ALA A 171 -4.87 7.43 1.97
C ALA A 171 -6.21 8.12 1.61
N GLN A 172 -6.12 9.14 0.77
CA GLN A 172 -7.26 9.90 0.26
C GLN A 172 -7.47 9.58 -1.22
N ASP A 173 -8.62 9.01 -1.58
CA ASP A 173 -8.93 8.56 -2.93
C ASP A 173 -9.74 9.57 -3.78
N SER A 174 -10.20 10.68 -3.17
CA SER A 174 -10.90 11.74 -3.90
C SER A 174 -9.92 12.64 -4.64
N VAL A 175 -9.35 12.13 -5.73
CA VAL A 175 -8.18 12.69 -6.43
C VAL A 175 -8.36 12.71 -7.94
N ASN A 176 -7.48 13.48 -8.64
CA ASN A 176 -7.44 13.56 -10.10
C ASN A 176 -6.01 13.43 -10.70
N PRO A 177 -4.97 12.93 -10.01
CA PRO A 177 -3.64 12.93 -10.57
C PRO A 177 -3.44 11.79 -11.59
N GLY A 178 -2.51 12.02 -12.52
CA GLY A 178 -2.00 11.03 -13.45
C GLY A 178 -0.48 11.11 -13.53
N ALA A 179 0.17 9.97 -13.76
CA ALA A 179 1.61 9.86 -13.97
C ALA A 179 1.93 8.92 -15.11
N ALA A 180 3.10 9.12 -15.72
CA ALA A 180 3.61 8.26 -16.76
C ALA A 180 5.14 8.18 -16.74
N LEU A 181 5.67 7.02 -17.14
CA LEU A 181 7.10 6.75 -17.30
C LEU A 181 7.35 6.21 -18.71
N LEU A 182 8.39 6.72 -19.35
CA LEU A 182 8.90 6.17 -20.60
C LEU A 182 10.13 5.31 -20.30
N ILE A 183 10.07 4.04 -20.66
CA ILE A 183 11.11 3.05 -20.45
C ILE A 183 11.65 2.65 -21.83
N THR A 184 12.98 2.63 -21.98
CA THR A 184 13.60 2.25 -23.24
C THR A 184 15.03 1.72 -23.04
N SER A 185 15.57 1.03 -24.03
CA SER A 185 16.99 0.67 -24.03
C SER A 185 17.88 1.89 -24.24
N VAL A 186 19.13 1.80 -23.76
CA VAL A 186 20.15 2.84 -24.02
C VAL A 186 20.35 3.07 -25.53
N ALA A 187 20.34 1.98 -26.30
CA ALA A 187 20.48 2.07 -27.78
C ALA A 187 19.34 2.88 -28.39
N LYS A 188 18.08 2.61 -27.96
CA LYS A 188 16.91 3.32 -28.44
C LYS A 188 16.86 4.77 -27.98
N ALA A 189 17.29 5.04 -26.74
CA ALA A 189 17.41 6.40 -26.23
C ALA A 189 18.37 7.24 -27.07
N ARG A 190 19.53 6.68 -27.47
CA ARG A 190 20.49 7.33 -28.36
C ARG A 190 19.94 7.54 -29.76
N GLU A 191 19.27 6.53 -30.34
CA GLU A 191 18.60 6.66 -31.65
C GLU A 191 17.59 7.81 -31.66
N LEU A 192 16.83 7.96 -30.56
CA LEU A 192 15.85 9.04 -30.39
C LEU A 192 16.47 10.37 -29.95
N SER A 193 17.79 10.44 -29.80
CA SER A 193 18.52 11.64 -29.33
C SER A 193 18.02 12.13 -27.97
N ILE A 194 17.61 11.23 -27.07
CA ILE A 194 17.27 11.60 -25.70
C ILE A 194 18.56 11.94 -24.94
N PRO A 195 18.70 13.14 -24.38
CA PRO A 195 19.92 13.55 -23.68
C PRO A 195 20.28 12.61 -22.52
N GLU A 196 21.57 12.28 -22.36
CA GLU A 196 22.03 11.33 -21.33
C GLU A 196 21.78 11.84 -19.90
N ASP A 197 21.73 13.14 -19.68
CA ASP A 197 21.35 13.76 -18.40
C ASP A 197 19.88 13.56 -18.01
N ARG A 198 19.09 13.00 -18.91
CA ARG A 198 17.70 12.61 -18.68
C ARG A 198 17.53 11.14 -18.29
N TRP A 199 18.60 10.33 -18.36
CA TRP A 199 18.50 8.90 -18.10
C TRP A 199 18.59 8.59 -16.60
N VAL A 200 17.75 7.68 -16.17
CA VAL A 200 17.78 7.07 -14.83
C VAL A 200 17.74 5.56 -15.00
N PHE A 201 18.59 4.88 -14.28
CA PHE A 201 18.76 3.44 -14.34
C PHE A 201 18.28 2.80 -13.06
N MET A 202 17.74 1.58 -13.17
CA MET A 202 17.41 0.72 -12.04
C MET A 202 18.63 -0.16 -11.74
N HIS A 203 19.07 -0.17 -10.48
CA HIS A 203 20.26 -0.88 -10.00
C HIS A 203 19.94 -2.14 -9.23
N GLY A 204 18.74 -2.25 -8.73
CA GLY A 204 18.23 -3.41 -8.02
C GLY A 204 16.73 -3.32 -7.89
N ALA A 205 16.06 -4.45 -7.88
CA ALA A 205 14.63 -4.52 -7.67
C ALA A 205 14.20 -5.89 -7.18
N ALA A 206 13.12 -5.92 -6.41
CA ALA A 206 12.48 -7.17 -6.03
C ALA A 206 10.99 -6.97 -5.80
N GLN A 207 10.24 -8.08 -5.87
CA GLN A 207 8.84 -8.15 -5.51
C GLN A 207 8.49 -9.48 -4.87
N GLY A 208 7.43 -9.50 -4.08
CA GLY A 208 6.93 -10.71 -3.44
C GLY A 208 5.53 -10.55 -2.89
N THR A 209 4.93 -11.68 -2.52
CA THR A 209 3.59 -11.75 -1.94
C THR A 209 3.65 -12.49 -0.62
N ASP A 210 3.13 -11.87 0.43
CA ASP A 210 2.97 -12.42 1.77
C ASP A 210 1.57 -13.05 1.92
N VAL A 211 1.38 -13.77 3.01
CA VAL A 211 0.07 -14.31 3.40
C VAL A 211 -0.82 -13.22 4.00
N ASP A 212 -2.12 -13.47 4.02
CA ASP A 212 -3.11 -12.54 4.60
C ASP A 212 -2.87 -12.33 6.09
N VAL A 213 -3.18 -11.12 6.58
CA VAL A 213 -2.94 -10.73 7.97
C VAL A 213 -3.61 -11.66 8.98
N SER A 214 -4.78 -12.19 8.65
CA SER A 214 -5.56 -13.07 9.53
C SER A 214 -4.92 -14.46 9.76
N VAL A 215 -4.02 -14.87 8.88
CA VAL A 215 -3.24 -16.12 9.02
C VAL A 215 -1.74 -15.90 9.12
N ARG A 216 -1.30 -14.64 9.14
CA ARG A 216 0.11 -14.30 9.30
C ARG A 216 0.57 -14.61 10.72
N PRO A 217 1.69 -15.33 10.93
CA PRO A 217 2.19 -15.66 12.27
C PRO A 217 2.39 -14.42 13.15
N THR A 218 2.95 -13.36 12.59
CA THR A 218 3.13 -12.06 13.24
C THR A 218 2.32 -11.01 12.49
N PRO A 219 1.06 -10.74 12.88
CA PRO A 219 0.17 -9.86 12.11
C PRO A 219 0.69 -8.44 11.93
N GLY A 220 1.48 -7.94 12.89
CA GLY A 220 2.03 -6.57 12.89
C GLY A 220 3.16 -6.33 11.90
N THR A 221 3.72 -7.37 11.25
CA THR A 221 4.87 -7.25 10.34
C THR A 221 4.69 -8.11 9.08
N SER A 222 5.46 -7.79 8.02
CA SER A 222 5.54 -8.57 6.79
C SER A 222 6.98 -9.01 6.51
N VAL A 223 7.26 -10.30 6.65
CA VAL A 223 8.58 -10.87 6.31
C VAL A 223 8.93 -10.61 4.84
N VAL A 224 7.94 -10.60 3.97
CA VAL A 224 8.16 -10.36 2.53
C VAL A 224 8.56 -8.92 2.26
N ALA A 225 8.04 -7.94 3.00
CA ALA A 225 8.47 -6.55 2.87
C ALA A 225 9.99 -6.41 3.11
N GLY A 226 10.48 -6.99 4.20
CA GLY A 226 11.92 -7.02 4.51
C GLY A 226 12.73 -7.74 3.44
N ASN A 227 12.33 -8.94 3.04
CA ASN A 227 13.03 -9.73 2.01
C ASN A 227 13.09 -9.01 0.65
N VAL A 228 12.05 -8.26 0.28
CA VAL A 228 12.02 -7.44 -0.94
C VAL A 228 13.06 -6.31 -0.86
N LEU A 229 13.14 -5.63 0.28
CA LEU A 229 14.12 -4.56 0.49
C LEU A 229 15.55 -5.10 0.46
N ASP A 230 15.83 -6.16 1.19
CA ASP A 230 17.14 -6.80 1.24
C ASP A 230 17.59 -7.26 -0.16
N LYS A 231 16.70 -7.90 -0.91
CA LYS A 231 17.03 -8.38 -2.26
C LYS A 231 17.31 -7.22 -3.22
N ALA A 232 16.51 -6.15 -3.17
CA ALA A 232 16.74 -4.97 -4.00
C ALA A 232 18.06 -4.25 -3.67
N LEU A 233 18.37 -4.06 -2.38
CA LEU A 233 19.62 -3.47 -1.90
C LEU A 233 20.83 -4.34 -2.27
N ASN A 234 20.76 -5.65 -2.02
CA ASN A 234 21.84 -6.59 -2.37
C ASN A 234 22.10 -6.62 -3.88
N MET A 235 21.06 -6.60 -4.71
CA MET A 235 21.20 -6.52 -6.17
C MET A 235 21.88 -5.22 -6.60
N ALA A 236 21.57 -4.11 -5.95
CA ALA A 236 22.21 -2.82 -6.18
C ALA A 236 23.61 -2.69 -5.57
N ALA A 237 24.09 -3.71 -4.84
CA ALA A 237 25.35 -3.71 -4.08
C ALA A 237 25.47 -2.49 -3.14
N CYS A 238 24.37 -2.11 -2.47
CA CYS A 238 24.33 -1.01 -1.51
C CYS A 238 23.60 -1.42 -0.22
N THR A 239 23.64 -0.55 0.77
CA THR A 239 22.97 -0.69 2.07
C THR A 239 21.95 0.44 2.25
N ALA A 240 21.11 0.36 3.28
CA ALA A 240 20.15 1.41 3.61
C ALA A 240 20.81 2.79 3.85
N THR A 241 22.06 2.80 4.36
CA THR A 241 22.80 4.04 4.62
C THR A 241 23.37 4.70 3.36
N ASP A 242 23.35 4.03 2.22
CA ASP A 242 23.78 4.58 0.94
C ASP A 242 22.60 5.23 0.18
N ILE A 243 21.38 5.10 0.69
CA ILE A 243 20.18 5.64 0.07
C ILE A 243 19.99 7.10 0.49
N ASP A 244 20.00 8.00 -0.50
CA ASP A 244 19.86 9.45 -0.30
C ASP A 244 18.39 9.92 -0.41
N LEU A 245 17.59 9.27 -1.24
CA LEU A 245 16.22 9.65 -1.55
C LEU A 245 15.29 8.44 -1.36
N ILE A 246 14.19 8.65 -0.66
CA ILE A 246 13.24 7.57 -0.32
C ILE A 246 11.81 8.01 -0.62
N ASP A 247 11.02 7.14 -1.27
CA ASP A 247 9.57 7.24 -1.33
C ASP A 247 8.94 5.91 -0.92
N ILE A 248 8.30 5.89 0.24
CA ILE A 248 7.62 4.71 0.78
C ILE A 248 6.12 4.84 0.53
N TYR A 249 5.50 3.76 0.11
CA TYR A 249 4.05 3.68 -0.06
C TYR A 249 3.33 3.86 1.28
N SER A 250 2.54 4.92 1.39
CA SER A 250 2.04 5.48 2.66
C SER A 250 0.51 5.47 2.75
N CYS A 251 -0.12 4.36 2.38
CA CYS A 251 -1.59 4.26 2.50
C CYS A 251 -2.07 4.34 3.95
N PHE A 252 -1.27 3.84 4.89
CA PHE A 252 -1.46 3.86 6.35
C PHE A 252 -0.11 4.03 7.04
N PRO A 253 -0.03 4.53 8.29
CA PRO A 253 1.23 4.69 9.01
C PRO A 253 2.04 3.40 9.12
N CYS A 254 1.42 2.24 9.45
CA CYS A 254 2.15 0.98 9.56
C CYS A 254 2.81 0.54 8.25
N ALA A 255 2.27 0.91 7.10
CA ALA A 255 2.91 0.60 5.82
C ALA A 255 4.22 1.37 5.62
N VAL A 256 4.34 2.56 6.22
CA VAL A 256 5.60 3.32 6.26
C VAL A 256 6.54 2.74 7.31
N SER A 257 6.02 2.49 8.52
CA SER A 257 6.80 1.97 9.63
C SER A 257 7.41 0.59 9.34
N GLU A 258 6.69 -0.30 8.65
CA GLU A 258 7.20 -1.60 8.21
C GLU A 258 8.52 -1.49 7.43
N VAL A 259 8.57 -0.54 6.50
CA VAL A 259 9.75 -0.31 5.66
C VAL A 259 10.83 0.44 6.43
N SER A 260 10.47 1.49 7.15
CA SER A 260 11.45 2.31 7.88
C SER A 260 12.12 1.53 9.02
N ASP A 261 11.39 0.70 9.76
CA ASP A 261 11.93 -0.17 10.81
C ASP A 261 12.95 -1.17 10.22
N HIS A 262 12.62 -1.81 9.09
CA HIS A 262 13.52 -2.74 8.42
C HIS A 262 14.82 -2.06 7.94
N LEU A 263 14.70 -0.83 7.44
CA LEU A 263 15.86 -0.04 7.00
C LEU A 263 16.62 0.63 8.16
N GLY A 264 16.15 0.51 9.41
CA GLY A 264 16.73 1.18 10.58
C GLY A 264 16.56 2.70 10.56
N LEU A 265 15.52 3.20 9.90
CA LEU A 265 15.19 4.62 9.79
C LEU A 265 14.10 5.00 10.81
N PRO A 266 14.18 6.20 11.42
CA PRO A 266 13.13 6.65 12.33
C PRO A 266 11.82 6.94 11.57
N SER A 267 10.70 6.51 12.16
CA SER A 267 9.34 6.78 11.66
C SER A 267 8.62 7.90 12.45
N ASP A 268 9.39 8.78 13.08
CA ASP A 268 8.88 9.89 13.90
C ASP A 268 8.74 11.23 13.14
N GLY A 269 9.01 11.22 11.84
CA GLY A 269 8.99 12.38 10.96
C GLY A 269 10.30 13.18 10.91
N SER A 270 11.38 12.74 11.59
CA SER A 270 12.69 13.40 11.56
C SER A 270 13.47 13.18 10.25
N VAL A 271 13.13 12.12 9.50
CA VAL A 271 13.73 11.78 8.21
C VAL A 271 12.64 11.83 7.12
N PRO A 272 12.90 12.46 5.95
CA PRO A 272 11.97 12.41 4.82
C PRO A 272 11.82 10.98 4.28
N LEU A 273 10.62 10.39 4.41
CA LEU A 273 10.30 9.05 3.92
C LEU A 273 9.38 9.07 2.69
N THR A 274 9.15 10.24 2.11
CA THR A 274 8.39 10.42 0.88
C THR A 274 8.98 11.56 0.05
N LEU A 275 8.84 11.48 -1.26
CA LEU A 275 9.16 12.56 -2.20
C LEU A 275 7.91 13.30 -2.66
N THR A 276 6.77 12.63 -2.65
CA THR A 276 5.50 13.19 -3.14
C THR A 276 4.72 13.94 -2.06
N GLY A 277 4.84 13.52 -0.80
CA GLY A 277 3.99 13.90 0.32
C GLY A 277 2.97 12.83 0.71
N GLY A 278 3.03 11.63 0.10
CA GLY A 278 2.29 10.44 0.50
C GLY A 278 0.80 10.41 0.14
N LEU A 279 0.21 9.24 0.22
CA LEU A 279 -1.20 9.01 -0.13
C LEU A 279 -2.20 9.84 0.68
N PRO A 280 -1.96 10.21 1.96
CA PRO A 280 -2.90 11.04 2.71
C PRO A 280 -2.99 12.49 2.21
N PHE A 281 -1.93 13.06 1.63
CA PHE A 281 -1.85 14.49 1.27
C PHE A 281 -1.57 14.74 -0.20
N PHE A 282 -0.60 14.05 -0.80
CA PHE A 282 -0.45 14.04 -2.26
C PHE A 282 -1.71 13.45 -2.90
N GLY A 283 -2.20 12.35 -2.36
CA GLY A 283 -3.40 11.64 -2.80
C GLY A 283 -3.11 10.22 -3.22
N GLY A 284 -4.12 9.36 -3.11
CA GLY A 284 -4.09 7.93 -3.39
C GLY A 284 -4.83 7.58 -4.68
N PRO A 285 -4.23 7.71 -5.87
CA PRO A 285 -4.88 7.41 -7.15
C PRO A 285 -4.87 5.90 -7.45
N GLY A 286 -5.51 5.08 -6.61
CA GLY A 286 -5.62 3.64 -6.81
C GLY A 286 -4.25 2.97 -6.99
N ASN A 287 -4.10 2.14 -8.02
CA ASN A 287 -2.83 1.48 -8.35
C ASN A 287 -1.69 2.47 -8.65
N ASN A 288 -2.03 3.68 -9.11
CA ASN A 288 -1.07 4.56 -9.78
C ASN A 288 -0.19 5.37 -8.81
N TYR A 289 -0.38 5.29 -7.49
CA TYR A 289 0.43 6.11 -6.57
C TYR A 289 1.94 5.83 -6.70
N SER A 290 2.36 4.57 -6.75
CA SER A 290 3.79 4.24 -6.87
C SER A 290 4.42 4.75 -8.17
N MET A 291 3.63 4.94 -9.25
CA MET A 291 4.08 5.62 -10.46
C MET A 291 4.42 7.10 -10.21
N HIS A 292 3.66 7.77 -9.33
CA HIS A 292 3.98 9.15 -8.93
C HIS A 292 5.27 9.20 -8.12
N GLY A 293 5.47 8.25 -7.18
CA GLY A 293 6.74 8.11 -6.45
C GLY A 293 7.92 7.89 -7.40
N LEU A 294 7.77 7.00 -8.40
CA LEU A 294 8.78 6.76 -9.43
C LEU A 294 9.06 8.01 -10.29
N ALA A 295 8.02 8.72 -10.74
CA ALA A 295 8.19 9.93 -11.52
C ALA A 295 8.90 11.05 -10.74
N GLU A 296 8.53 11.23 -9.47
CA GLU A 296 9.20 12.19 -8.59
C GLU A 296 10.66 11.78 -8.33
N MET A 297 10.92 10.49 -8.08
CA MET A 297 12.27 9.96 -7.94
C MET A 297 13.15 10.29 -9.16
N VAL A 298 12.63 10.06 -10.36
CA VAL A 298 13.34 10.40 -11.61
C VAL A 298 13.65 11.90 -11.69
N TRP A 299 12.71 12.77 -11.31
CA TRP A 299 12.93 14.22 -11.32
C TRP A 299 13.94 14.67 -10.27
N GLN A 300 13.93 14.08 -9.09
CA GLN A 300 14.87 14.42 -8.02
C GLN A 300 16.29 13.92 -8.35
N LEU A 301 16.45 12.68 -8.81
CA LEU A 301 17.76 12.14 -9.20
C LEU A 301 18.43 12.95 -10.33
N ARG A 302 17.65 13.48 -11.27
CA ARG A 302 18.19 14.38 -12.31
C ARG A 302 18.76 15.69 -11.77
N LYS A 303 18.29 16.14 -10.61
CA LYS A 303 18.83 17.33 -9.92
C LYS A 303 20.10 17.01 -9.14
N VAL A 304 20.24 15.77 -8.68
CA VAL A 304 21.36 15.28 -7.86
C VAL A 304 21.92 13.94 -8.40
N PRO A 305 22.58 13.95 -9.58
CA PRO A 305 22.90 12.72 -10.33
C PRO A 305 23.78 11.68 -9.60
N GLY A 306 24.45 12.08 -8.53
CA GLY A 306 25.29 11.17 -7.72
C GLY A 306 24.54 10.42 -6.63
N HIS A 307 23.24 10.69 -6.43
CA HIS A 307 22.45 10.08 -5.38
C HIS A 307 21.86 8.72 -5.80
N LEU A 308 21.59 7.88 -4.77
CA LEU A 308 20.80 6.66 -4.87
C LEU A 308 19.39 6.93 -4.30
N GLY A 309 18.39 6.43 -5.00
CA GLY A 309 17.00 6.53 -4.58
C GLY A 309 16.33 5.18 -4.43
N LEU A 310 15.51 5.02 -3.38
CA LEU A 310 14.65 3.86 -3.14
C LEU A 310 13.19 4.26 -3.30
N VAL A 311 12.45 3.49 -4.11
CA VAL A 311 10.99 3.56 -4.15
C VAL A 311 10.44 2.20 -3.70
N HIS A 312 9.63 2.21 -2.64
CA HIS A 312 8.90 1.04 -2.18
C HIS A 312 7.42 1.17 -2.55
N ALA A 313 6.81 0.07 -2.95
CA ALA A 313 5.39 -0.02 -3.28
C ALA A 313 4.73 -1.18 -2.54
N ASN A 314 3.47 -0.97 -2.16
CA ASN A 314 2.64 -1.90 -1.41
C ASN A 314 1.28 -2.07 -2.10
N GLY A 315 0.78 -3.29 -2.12
CA GLY A 315 -0.52 -3.64 -2.66
C GLY A 315 -1.23 -4.69 -1.80
N GLY A 316 -2.47 -5.01 -2.15
CA GLY A 316 -3.31 -5.87 -1.32
C GLY A 316 -3.58 -5.21 0.04
N PHE A 317 -3.45 -5.97 1.12
CA PHE A 317 -3.57 -5.49 2.49
C PHE A 317 -2.23 -5.69 3.23
N LEU A 318 -1.19 -5.00 2.79
CA LEU A 318 0.20 -5.21 3.19
C LEU A 318 0.67 -6.65 2.86
N THR A 319 0.21 -7.18 1.74
CA THR A 319 0.54 -8.55 1.29
C THR A 319 1.39 -8.57 0.03
N LYS A 320 1.39 -7.52 -0.78
CA LYS A 320 2.18 -7.42 -2.01
C LYS A 320 3.20 -6.31 -1.87
N HIS A 321 4.47 -6.62 -2.04
CA HIS A 321 5.56 -5.66 -1.91
C HIS A 321 6.40 -5.64 -3.17
N ALA A 322 6.87 -4.45 -3.55
CA ALA A 322 7.85 -4.25 -4.59
C ALA A 322 8.76 -3.09 -4.23
N ALA A 323 10.04 -3.20 -4.53
CA ALA A 323 11.01 -2.12 -4.32
C ALA A 323 11.98 -2.02 -5.50
N GLY A 324 12.43 -0.80 -5.76
CA GLY A 324 13.45 -0.53 -6.77
C GLY A 324 14.47 0.49 -6.29
N ILE A 325 15.73 0.30 -6.67
CA ILE A 325 16.85 1.19 -6.40
C ILE A 325 17.26 1.87 -7.71
N PHE A 326 17.39 3.18 -7.70
CA PHE A 326 17.56 4.01 -8.90
C PHE A 326 18.72 4.99 -8.75
N SER A 327 19.41 5.30 -9.87
CA SER A 327 20.35 6.43 -9.97
C SER A 327 20.54 6.88 -11.42
N CYS A 328 21.24 7.99 -11.64
CA CYS A 328 21.62 8.44 -12.98
C CYS A 328 22.86 7.72 -13.51
N ALA A 329 23.61 6.98 -12.68
CA ALA A 329 24.74 6.17 -13.14
C ALA A 329 24.25 4.94 -13.93
N PRO A 330 24.98 4.49 -14.97
CA PRO A 330 24.62 3.28 -15.69
C PRO A 330 24.61 2.04 -14.77
N SER A 331 23.56 1.22 -14.87
CA SER A 331 23.46 -0.05 -14.16
C SER A 331 24.28 -1.13 -14.85
N ILE A 332 24.83 -2.06 -14.06
CA ILE A 332 25.55 -3.24 -14.53
C ILE A 332 24.68 -4.51 -14.52
N ILE A 333 23.44 -4.39 -14.07
CA ILE A 333 22.53 -5.54 -13.94
C ILE A 333 22.12 -6.04 -15.33
N ASP A 334 22.26 -7.34 -15.53
CA ASP A 334 21.67 -8.05 -16.67
C ASP A 334 20.19 -8.34 -16.40
N TRP A 335 19.33 -7.42 -16.77
CA TRP A 335 17.89 -7.55 -16.58
C TRP A 335 17.24 -8.70 -17.35
N ALA A 336 17.91 -9.25 -18.37
CA ALA A 336 17.39 -10.42 -19.11
C ALA A 336 17.34 -11.69 -18.24
N THR A 337 18.22 -11.77 -17.24
CA THR A 337 18.39 -12.95 -16.37
C THR A 337 18.19 -12.64 -14.88
N ALA A 338 17.96 -11.38 -14.53
CA ALA A 338 17.80 -10.95 -13.14
C ALA A 338 16.60 -11.64 -12.46
N ASP A 339 16.84 -12.25 -11.30
CA ASP A 339 15.80 -12.81 -10.44
C ASP A 339 15.30 -11.74 -9.47
N THR A 340 14.09 -11.25 -9.70
CA THR A 340 13.44 -10.22 -8.88
C THR A 340 12.36 -10.77 -7.95
N GLN A 341 12.09 -12.08 -7.96
CA GLN A 341 11.01 -12.68 -7.18
C GLN A 341 11.49 -13.12 -5.78
N ILE A 342 10.69 -12.85 -4.76
CA ILE A 342 10.83 -13.51 -3.45
C ILE A 342 10.13 -14.87 -3.54
N SER A 343 10.83 -15.93 -3.11
CA SER A 343 10.26 -17.28 -3.10
C SER A 343 9.04 -17.34 -2.17
N PRO A 344 7.93 -17.98 -2.59
CA PRO A 344 6.78 -18.24 -1.71
C PRO A 344 7.14 -19.06 -0.46
N GLU A 345 8.23 -19.84 -0.50
CA GLU A 345 8.74 -20.61 0.64
C GLU A 345 9.29 -19.74 1.78
N ALA A 346 9.49 -18.43 1.52
CA ALA A 346 9.88 -17.47 2.53
C ALA A 346 8.74 -17.12 3.50
N THR A 347 7.50 -17.55 3.22
CA THR A 347 6.32 -17.26 4.03
C THR A 347 5.82 -18.52 4.74
N SER A 348 5.22 -18.30 5.91
CA SER A 348 4.48 -19.32 6.65
C SER A 348 3.11 -18.79 7.05
N SER A 349 2.14 -19.67 7.25
CA SER A 349 0.79 -19.29 7.68
C SER A 349 0.31 -20.15 8.83
N CYS A 350 -0.49 -19.54 9.71
CA CYS A 350 -1.28 -20.26 10.69
C CYS A 350 -2.49 -20.93 10.01
N GLU A 351 -2.94 -22.06 10.58
CA GLU A 351 -4.20 -22.65 10.14
C GLU A 351 -5.40 -21.81 10.57
N ARG A 352 -6.48 -21.82 9.78
CA ARG A 352 -7.76 -21.22 10.18
C ARG A 352 -8.59 -22.19 10.98
N ALA A 353 -9.17 -21.72 12.08
CA ALA A 353 -10.19 -22.45 12.82
C ALA A 353 -11.51 -22.41 12.02
N SER A 354 -12.06 -23.58 11.72
CA SER A 354 -13.35 -23.70 11.00
C SER A 354 -14.56 -23.58 11.92
N THR A 355 -14.41 -23.95 13.20
CA THR A 355 -15.46 -23.90 14.22
C THR A 355 -14.87 -23.45 15.56
N PRO A 356 -14.43 -22.17 15.67
CA PRO A 356 -13.88 -21.68 16.93
C PRO A 356 -14.97 -21.60 18.01
N GLU A 357 -14.59 -21.86 19.26
CA GLU A 357 -15.45 -21.65 20.42
C GLU A 357 -14.85 -20.59 21.35
N THR A 358 -13.54 -20.62 21.53
CA THR A 358 -12.79 -19.69 22.38
C THR A 358 -11.42 -19.40 21.77
N GLY A 359 -10.83 -18.29 22.16
CA GLY A 359 -9.46 -17.94 21.77
C GLY A 359 -8.92 -16.75 22.56
N VAL A 360 -7.65 -16.45 22.32
CA VAL A 360 -6.97 -15.27 22.87
C VAL A 360 -6.94 -14.18 21.82
N VAL A 361 -7.27 -12.95 22.17
CA VAL A 361 -7.23 -11.80 21.27
C VAL A 361 -5.78 -11.48 20.90
N ILE A 362 -5.51 -11.48 19.59
CA ILE A 362 -4.20 -11.09 19.04
C ILE A 362 -4.22 -9.63 18.60
N SER A 363 -5.31 -9.22 17.97
CA SER A 363 -5.49 -7.86 17.49
C SER A 363 -6.98 -7.54 17.33
N TYR A 364 -7.31 -6.26 17.28
CA TYR A 364 -8.70 -5.81 17.09
C TYR A 364 -8.80 -4.50 16.32
N CYS A 365 -9.99 -4.26 15.76
CA CYS A 365 -10.36 -3.02 15.10
C CYS A 365 -11.70 -2.54 15.64
N VAL A 366 -11.74 -1.39 16.32
CA VAL A 366 -13.00 -0.73 16.68
C VAL A 366 -13.32 0.29 15.59
N ASN A 367 -14.44 0.12 14.91
CA ASN A 367 -14.91 1.03 13.86
C ASN A 367 -15.75 2.16 14.45
N PHE A 368 -15.64 3.35 13.85
CA PHE A 368 -16.40 4.53 14.23
C PHE A 368 -17.32 4.99 13.11
N TYR A 369 -18.49 5.45 13.48
CA TYR A 369 -19.43 6.14 12.58
C TYR A 369 -20.05 7.34 13.29
N GLY A 370 -19.98 8.53 12.67
CA GLY A 370 -20.48 9.76 13.27
C GLY A 370 -19.77 10.13 14.59
N GLY A 371 -18.52 9.73 14.78
CA GLY A 371 -17.74 9.96 15.98
C GLY A 371 -18.01 8.98 17.15
N ALA A 372 -18.88 8.00 16.96
CA ALA A 372 -19.19 6.96 17.95
C ALA A 372 -18.66 5.59 17.51
N PRO A 373 -18.17 4.74 18.47
CA PRO A 373 -17.83 3.35 18.16
C PRO A 373 -19.09 2.55 17.82
N VAL A 374 -19.03 1.73 16.75
CA VAL A 374 -20.22 1.03 16.24
C VAL A 374 -20.08 -0.48 16.23
N ASN A 375 -18.91 -1.01 15.96
CA ASN A 375 -18.64 -2.45 15.99
C ASN A 375 -17.15 -2.74 16.17
N VAL A 376 -16.83 -3.98 16.48
CA VAL A 376 -15.46 -4.47 16.64
C VAL A 376 -15.26 -5.67 15.74
N ILE A 377 -14.08 -5.75 15.12
CA ILE A 377 -13.54 -6.92 14.46
C ILE A 377 -12.34 -7.37 15.29
N VAL A 378 -12.27 -8.66 15.60
CA VAL A 378 -11.21 -9.26 16.42
C VAL A 378 -10.54 -10.37 15.64
N LEU A 379 -9.20 -10.34 15.62
CA LEU A 379 -8.37 -11.49 15.25
C LEU A 379 -7.95 -12.20 16.52
N ALA A 380 -8.25 -13.49 16.60
CA ALA A 380 -7.95 -14.31 17.78
C ALA A 380 -7.30 -15.65 17.40
N GLU A 381 -6.69 -16.29 18.40
CA GLU A 381 -6.03 -17.59 18.25
C GLU A 381 -6.58 -18.58 19.28
N THR A 382 -6.93 -19.78 18.83
CA THR A 382 -7.35 -20.87 19.67
C THR A 382 -6.18 -21.47 20.45
N ASP A 383 -6.47 -22.28 21.48
CA ASP A 383 -5.42 -23.01 22.24
C ASP A 383 -4.63 -24.01 21.36
N ALA A 384 -5.14 -24.36 20.18
CA ALA A 384 -4.46 -25.20 19.20
C ALA A 384 -3.56 -24.39 18.22
N GLY A 385 -3.46 -23.07 18.38
CA GLY A 385 -2.68 -22.19 17.50
C GLY A 385 -3.36 -21.88 16.16
N GLN A 386 -4.66 -22.12 16.04
CA GLN A 386 -5.42 -21.80 14.85
C GLN A 386 -6.00 -20.39 14.95
N ARG A 387 -5.99 -19.64 13.85
CA ARG A 387 -6.49 -18.27 13.78
C ARG A 387 -7.95 -18.21 13.37
N PHE A 388 -8.66 -17.23 13.90
CA PHE A 388 -10.00 -16.90 13.44
C PHE A 388 -10.31 -15.41 13.58
N VAL A 389 -11.24 -14.95 12.75
CA VAL A 389 -11.81 -13.61 12.82
C VAL A 389 -13.23 -13.72 13.36
N CYS A 390 -13.58 -12.83 14.27
CA CYS A 390 -14.94 -12.67 14.78
C CYS A 390 -15.30 -11.19 14.90
N CYS A 391 -16.58 -10.87 15.09
CA CYS A 391 -17.05 -9.50 15.23
C CYS A 391 -18.12 -9.37 16.32
N THR A 392 -18.43 -8.16 16.75
CA THR A 392 -19.59 -7.89 17.60
C THR A 392 -20.89 -8.13 16.84
N GLU A 393 -21.96 -8.48 17.54
CA GLU A 393 -23.31 -8.46 16.96
C GLU A 393 -23.63 -7.06 16.45
N PRO A 394 -24.45 -6.94 15.39
CA PRO A 394 -24.76 -5.63 14.76
C PRO A 394 -25.37 -4.59 15.72
N THR A 395 -25.95 -5.01 16.83
CA THR A 395 -26.61 -4.13 17.82
C THR A 395 -25.81 -3.96 19.12
N ASP A 396 -24.62 -4.58 19.23
CA ASP A 396 -23.81 -4.58 20.44
C ASP A 396 -22.76 -3.45 20.42
N ASN A 397 -23.21 -2.23 20.67
CA ASN A 397 -22.34 -1.07 20.80
C ASN A 397 -21.62 -1.02 22.17
N ASP A 398 -22.12 -1.71 23.19
CA ASP A 398 -21.56 -1.70 24.54
C ASP A 398 -20.22 -2.42 24.56
N THR A 399 -20.08 -3.53 23.84
CA THR A 399 -18.81 -4.25 23.72
C THR A 399 -17.74 -3.39 23.06
N ALA A 400 -18.06 -2.58 22.06
CA ALA A 400 -17.11 -1.65 21.44
C ALA A 400 -16.58 -0.61 22.44
N GLN A 401 -17.45 -0.07 23.31
CA GLN A 401 -17.04 0.87 24.35
C GLN A 401 -16.15 0.20 25.43
N ARG A 402 -16.48 -1.04 25.84
CA ARG A 402 -15.68 -1.80 26.80
C ARG A 402 -14.28 -2.09 26.27
N ILE A 403 -14.16 -2.47 25.01
CA ILE A 403 -12.87 -2.74 24.34
C ILE A 403 -12.01 -1.47 24.24
N LEU A 404 -12.63 -0.33 23.96
CA LEU A 404 -11.91 0.96 23.98
C LEU A 404 -11.41 1.37 25.36
N ALA A 405 -12.16 1.01 26.43
CA ALA A 405 -11.80 1.36 27.79
C ALA A 405 -10.70 0.44 28.37
N ALA A 406 -10.65 -0.81 27.92
CA ALA A 406 -9.70 -1.81 28.40
C ALA A 406 -9.22 -2.64 27.21
N ASP A 407 -8.00 -2.40 26.75
CA ASP A 407 -7.39 -3.13 25.63
C ASP A 407 -7.50 -4.65 25.86
N PRO A 408 -8.22 -5.40 25.02
CA PRO A 408 -8.47 -6.83 25.24
C PRO A 408 -7.33 -7.73 24.72
N THR A 409 -6.24 -7.16 24.22
CA THR A 409 -5.13 -7.96 23.67
C THR A 409 -4.55 -8.88 24.75
N GLY A 410 -4.46 -10.17 24.43
CA GLY A 410 -4.05 -11.21 25.37
C GLY A 410 -5.18 -11.77 26.23
N GLU A 411 -6.36 -11.16 26.21
CA GLU A 411 -7.55 -11.64 26.94
C GLU A 411 -8.25 -12.78 26.20
N ARG A 412 -8.95 -13.61 26.94
CA ARG A 412 -9.75 -14.69 26.35
C ARG A 412 -11.13 -14.20 25.94
N VAL A 413 -11.56 -14.68 24.79
CA VAL A 413 -12.90 -14.43 24.26
C VAL A 413 -13.59 -15.76 23.93
N ALA A 414 -14.90 -15.77 24.00
CA ALA A 414 -15.73 -16.82 23.43
C ALA A 414 -16.44 -16.31 22.18
N VAL A 415 -16.86 -17.22 21.33
CA VAL A 415 -17.66 -16.87 20.16
C VAL A 415 -18.88 -17.78 20.03
N THR A 416 -19.93 -17.25 19.44
CA THR A 416 -21.12 -17.97 19.05
C THR A 416 -21.32 -17.87 17.54
N PRO A 417 -21.87 -18.90 16.87
CA PRO A 417 -22.17 -18.82 15.44
C PRO A 417 -23.06 -17.62 15.13
N GLY A 418 -22.70 -16.88 14.08
CA GLY A 418 -23.51 -15.78 13.55
C GLY A 418 -24.55 -16.27 12.54
N GLU A 419 -25.19 -15.32 11.84
CA GLU A 419 -26.27 -15.61 10.88
C GLU A 419 -25.77 -16.16 9.55
N GLN A 420 -24.53 -15.84 9.16
CA GLN A 420 -23.92 -16.27 7.90
C GLN A 420 -22.96 -17.42 8.14
N GLU A 421 -22.72 -18.23 7.13
CA GLU A 421 -21.66 -19.23 7.16
C GLU A 421 -20.31 -18.55 7.42
N HIS A 422 -19.48 -19.11 8.27
CA HIS A 422 -18.19 -18.57 8.71
C HIS A 422 -18.25 -17.27 9.54
N SER A 423 -19.43 -16.81 9.98
CA SER A 423 -19.54 -15.67 10.89
C SER A 423 -19.57 -16.10 12.34
N TRP A 424 -18.91 -15.29 13.19
CA TRP A 424 -18.74 -15.57 14.62
C TRP A 424 -18.97 -14.30 15.44
N TYR A 425 -19.91 -14.34 16.39
CA TYR A 425 -20.18 -13.21 17.27
C TYR A 425 -19.36 -13.29 18.56
N LEU A 426 -18.62 -12.22 18.81
CA LEU A 426 -17.75 -12.05 19.97
C LEU A 426 -18.52 -12.01 21.28
N ARG A 427 -18.00 -12.71 22.29
CA ARG A 427 -18.39 -12.65 23.70
C ARG A 427 -17.15 -12.43 24.56
N LEU A 428 -17.09 -11.30 25.26
CA LEU A 428 -16.06 -11.08 26.26
C LEU A 428 -16.30 -12.02 27.44
N ILE A 429 -15.32 -12.85 27.78
CA ILE A 429 -15.37 -13.68 28.99
C ILE A 429 -15.03 -12.75 30.15
N SER A 430 -16.06 -12.33 30.92
CA SER A 430 -15.82 -11.63 32.17
C SER A 430 -15.20 -12.62 33.13
N ASP A 431 -14.07 -12.30 33.75
CA ASP A 431 -13.58 -13.07 34.89
C ASP A 431 -14.68 -13.13 35.96
N CYS A 432 -15.11 -14.34 36.30
CA CYS A 432 -16.05 -14.59 37.40
C CYS A 432 -15.35 -14.41 38.72
#